data_492a69c4309b8e3d03bb71c2b4310662
#
_entry.id   492a69c4309b8e3d03bb71c2b4310662
#
_cell.length_a   1.000
_cell.length_b   1.000
_cell.length_c   1.000
_cell.angle_alpha   90.00
_cell.angle_beta   90.00
_cell.angle_gamma   90.00
#
_symmetry.space_group_name_H-M   'P 1'
#
loop_
_entity.id
_entity.type
_entity.pdbx_description
1 polymer ?
#
loop_
_entity_poly.entity_id
_entity_poly.type
_entity_poly.pdbx_seq_one_letter_code
_entity_poly.pdbx_strand_id
1 'polypeptide(L)'
;MNEFTLIKTYFNDVGLKAFTQQVECNNVENQNFAKSTISQADNNINDGSKLHKVVNENCVQLGIGDDCALLKVPLGASMAVSTDSFLEGHHFFAGTPAEAIGYKALAVNLSDLAAMGAEPIGFTLALTLPKADPQFLAGFVAGLKMAAESYPIPLIGGDTTRGPLSVTITVFGAVLPTQAFRRSAANPGDYVCVTGPLGGAALAVKERMEANKAKAPWPDASLGTPGFALDYPVPRFDVAQALKSVNCRVALDISDGLKGDLQHILTQSKCAAIIDWADIPVAPALKSSKLSSHEIMKLVLEGGDDYELCLTLSPKNYEAYLALMAKGAPKIYKIGQIVAPDTALDKSSTLNKSELGHLYMVKDEGFNDITGSGFSHF
;
A
#
# COMPACT_ATOMS: atom_id res chain seq x y z
N MET A 1 34.07 -0.15 -6.77
CA MET A 1 33.37 -1.44 -6.44
C MET A 1 32.65 -1.85 -7.70
N ASN A 2 32.79 -3.09 -8.16
CA ASN A 2 31.99 -3.58 -9.28
C ASN A 2 30.61 -4.04 -8.78
N GLU A 3 29.67 -4.22 -9.71
CA GLU A 3 28.28 -4.60 -9.43
C GLU A 3 28.15 -5.85 -8.58
N PHE A 4 28.83 -6.96 -8.95
CA PHE A 4 28.80 -8.22 -8.20
C PHE A 4 29.27 -8.07 -6.75
N THR A 5 30.33 -7.29 -6.54
CA THR A 5 30.81 -6.99 -5.18
C THR A 5 29.80 -6.19 -4.38
N LEU A 6 29.11 -5.22 -5.03
CA LEU A 6 28.08 -4.41 -4.40
C LEU A 6 26.87 -5.28 -4.00
N ILE A 7 26.35 -6.09 -4.91
CA ILE A 7 25.23 -7.00 -4.63
C ILE A 7 25.61 -7.96 -3.48
N LYS A 8 26.74 -8.61 -3.55
CA LYS A 8 27.20 -9.55 -2.52
C LYS A 8 27.40 -8.89 -1.16
N THR A 9 27.91 -7.66 -1.12
CA THR A 9 28.23 -6.97 0.13
C THR A 9 26.98 -6.40 0.84
N TYR A 10 26.00 -5.90 0.08
CA TYR A 10 24.91 -5.12 0.65
C TYR A 10 23.54 -5.81 0.54
N PHE A 11 23.27 -6.59 -0.50
CA PHE A 11 21.91 -7.05 -0.82
C PHE A 11 21.67 -8.54 -0.62
N ASN A 12 22.70 -9.36 -0.47
CA ASN A 12 22.58 -10.82 -0.50
C ASN A 12 21.70 -11.44 0.60
N ASP A 13 21.47 -10.72 1.71
CA ASP A 13 20.67 -11.21 2.86
C ASP A 13 19.39 -10.38 3.12
N VAL A 14 18.97 -9.53 2.19
CA VAL A 14 17.76 -8.71 2.37
C VAL A 14 16.52 -9.62 2.41
N GLY A 15 15.82 -9.60 3.53
CA GLY A 15 14.60 -10.38 3.78
C GLY A 15 14.83 -11.88 4.06
N LEU A 16 16.06 -12.43 3.83
CA LEU A 16 16.32 -13.87 4.02
C LEU A 16 16.21 -14.32 5.48
N LYS A 17 16.58 -13.47 6.46
CA LYS A 17 16.55 -13.86 7.88
C LYS A 17 15.14 -14.09 8.39
N ALA A 18 14.19 -13.23 8.05
CA ALA A 18 12.78 -13.41 8.41
C ALA A 18 12.19 -14.67 7.74
N PHE A 19 12.57 -14.91 6.48
CA PHE A 19 12.18 -16.10 5.72
C PHE A 19 12.74 -17.38 6.34
N THR A 20 14.03 -17.41 6.70
CA THR A 20 14.70 -18.58 7.30
C THR A 20 14.18 -18.89 8.69
N GLN A 21 13.90 -17.88 9.53
CA GLN A 21 13.33 -18.08 10.86
C GLN A 21 11.91 -18.66 10.80
N GLN A 22 11.08 -18.23 9.85
CA GLN A 22 9.76 -18.84 9.63
C GLN A 22 9.86 -20.29 9.17
N VAL A 23 10.81 -20.62 8.30
CA VAL A 23 11.06 -21.98 7.84
C VAL A 23 11.58 -22.86 8.97
N GLU A 24 12.47 -22.35 9.84
CA GLU A 24 12.99 -23.10 10.99
C GLU A 24 11.91 -23.35 12.07
N CYS A 25 11.06 -22.37 12.39
CA CYS A 25 9.92 -22.57 13.29
C CYS A 25 8.95 -23.65 12.76
N ASN A 26 8.72 -23.66 11.44
CA ASN A 26 7.85 -24.65 10.82
C ASN A 26 8.53 -26.03 10.69
N ASN A 27 9.87 -26.10 10.57
CA ASN A 27 10.62 -27.37 10.47
C ASN A 27 10.67 -28.14 11.81
N VAL A 28 10.59 -27.46 12.95
CA VAL A 28 10.52 -28.14 14.26
C VAL A 28 9.19 -28.89 14.44
N GLU A 29 8.10 -28.37 13.87
CA GLU A 29 6.81 -29.08 13.84
C GLU A 29 6.74 -30.15 12.74
N ASN A 30 7.52 -30.00 11.64
CA ASN A 30 7.47 -30.87 10.45
C ASN A 30 8.44 -32.07 10.46
N GLN A 31 9.39 -32.19 11.39
CA GLN A 31 10.24 -33.40 11.47
C GLN A 31 9.45 -34.69 11.75
N ASN A 32 8.22 -34.55 12.25
CA ASN A 32 7.29 -35.69 12.41
C ASN A 32 6.38 -35.92 11.19
N PHE A 33 6.37 -35.00 10.20
CA PHE A 33 5.48 -35.07 9.02
C PHE A 33 6.15 -35.56 7.73
N ALA A 34 7.49 -35.55 7.68
CA ALA A 34 8.28 -35.85 6.47
C ALA A 34 8.35 -37.35 6.10
N LYS A 35 7.66 -38.23 6.81
CA LYS A 35 7.64 -39.71 6.51
C LYS A 35 6.26 -40.27 6.11
N SER A 36 5.24 -39.47 5.95
CA SER A 36 3.95 -39.95 5.46
C SER A 36 3.54 -39.28 4.16
N THR A 37 3.75 -39.99 3.08
CA THR A 37 2.96 -40.02 1.83
C THR A 37 2.52 -38.66 1.28
N ILE A 38 3.20 -38.19 0.23
CA ILE A 38 2.61 -37.26 -0.77
C ILE A 38 1.40 -37.99 -1.39
N SER A 39 0.27 -37.98 -0.73
CA SER A 39 -1.00 -38.35 -1.33
C SER A 39 -1.61 -37.12 -2.01
N GLN A 40 -2.11 -37.29 -3.22
CA GLN A 40 -2.69 -36.28 -4.11
C GLN A 40 -3.97 -35.58 -3.57
N ALA A 41 -4.24 -35.56 -2.28
CA ALA A 41 -5.55 -35.24 -1.72
C ALA A 41 -5.70 -33.80 -1.14
N ASP A 42 -4.64 -33.00 -1.00
CA ASP A 42 -4.73 -31.70 -0.32
C ASP A 42 -4.48 -30.45 -1.18
N ASN A 43 -4.79 -30.53 -2.49
CA ASN A 43 -4.55 -29.42 -3.44
C ASN A 43 -5.68 -28.37 -3.49
N ASN A 44 -6.63 -28.35 -2.57
CA ASN A 44 -7.74 -27.39 -2.61
C ASN A 44 -7.49 -26.24 -1.61
N ILE A 45 -6.71 -25.23 -2.04
CA ILE A 45 -6.49 -24.00 -1.28
C ILE A 45 -7.72 -23.08 -1.46
N ASN A 46 -8.82 -23.41 -0.81
CA ASN A 46 -10.03 -22.56 -0.78
C ASN A 46 -10.06 -21.63 0.44
N ASP A 47 -9.05 -21.69 1.30
CA ASP A 47 -8.95 -20.93 2.56
C ASP A 47 -7.71 -20.04 2.55
N GLY A 48 -7.90 -18.73 2.76
CA GLY A 48 -6.82 -17.74 2.76
C GLY A 48 -5.77 -17.96 3.85
N SER A 49 -6.12 -18.60 4.98
CA SER A 49 -5.17 -18.96 6.03
C SER A 49 -4.15 -19.99 5.55
N LYS A 50 -4.57 -20.89 4.66
CA LYS A 50 -3.70 -21.87 4.02
C LYS A 50 -2.78 -21.24 2.97
N LEU A 51 -3.26 -20.22 2.26
CA LEU A 51 -2.45 -19.53 1.26
C LEU A 51 -1.23 -18.86 1.90
N HIS A 52 -1.42 -18.11 2.99
CA HIS A 52 -0.33 -17.46 3.72
C HIS A 52 0.76 -18.46 4.14
N LYS A 53 0.37 -19.62 4.68
CA LYS A 53 1.31 -20.67 5.06
C LYS A 53 2.08 -21.25 3.87
N VAL A 54 1.41 -21.51 2.75
CA VAL A 54 2.03 -22.09 1.54
C VAL A 54 2.95 -21.10 0.84
N VAL A 55 2.61 -19.81 0.81
CA VAL A 55 3.46 -18.75 0.22
C VAL A 55 4.78 -18.66 0.95
N ASN A 56 4.77 -18.68 2.28
CA ASN A 56 5.98 -18.56 3.08
C ASN A 56 6.91 -19.76 3.01
N GLU A 57 6.41 -20.96 2.64
CA GLU A 57 7.21 -22.19 2.70
C GLU A 57 7.90 -22.58 1.39
N ASN A 58 7.37 -22.21 0.21
CA ASN A 58 7.81 -22.84 -1.03
C ASN A 58 7.70 -22.01 -2.32
N CYS A 59 7.42 -20.72 -2.26
CA CYS A 59 7.19 -19.94 -3.49
C CYS A 59 8.49 -19.51 -4.18
N VAL A 60 9.54 -19.19 -3.45
CA VAL A 60 10.87 -18.88 -4.03
C VAL A 60 11.68 -20.17 -4.10
N GLN A 61 11.85 -20.71 -5.31
CA GLN A 61 12.64 -21.91 -5.55
C GLN A 61 14.10 -21.60 -5.82
N LEU A 62 14.38 -20.45 -6.44
CA LEU A 62 15.71 -19.93 -6.72
C LEU A 62 15.66 -18.40 -6.64
N GLY A 63 16.56 -17.79 -5.89
CA GLY A 63 16.71 -16.34 -5.73
C GLY A 63 17.96 -15.81 -6.40
N ILE A 64 18.63 -14.84 -5.73
CA ILE A 64 19.88 -14.23 -6.21
C ILE A 64 20.97 -15.27 -6.36
N GLY A 65 21.71 -15.24 -7.49
CA GLY A 65 22.89 -16.09 -7.74
C GLY A 65 22.87 -16.79 -9.08
N ASP A 66 21.78 -16.75 -9.79
CA ASP A 66 21.62 -17.26 -11.15
C ASP A 66 21.03 -16.18 -12.06
N ASP A 67 20.91 -16.42 -13.37
CA ASP A 67 20.42 -15.45 -14.35
C ASP A 67 18.97 -15.02 -14.11
N CYS A 68 18.16 -15.89 -13.50
CA CYS A 68 16.75 -15.62 -13.18
C CYS A 68 16.37 -16.23 -11.82
N ALA A 69 15.45 -15.54 -11.11
CA ALA A 69 14.73 -16.15 -10.00
C ALA A 69 13.68 -17.13 -10.51
N LEU A 70 13.47 -18.23 -9.78
CA LEU A 70 12.39 -19.19 -10.05
C LEU A 70 11.33 -19.10 -8.96
N LEU A 71 10.11 -18.74 -9.38
CA LEU A 71 8.96 -18.60 -8.50
C LEU A 71 7.92 -19.68 -8.81
N LYS A 72 7.34 -20.26 -7.78
CA LYS A 72 6.22 -21.18 -7.87
C LYS A 72 4.98 -20.52 -7.29
N VAL A 73 3.95 -20.37 -8.10
CA VAL A 73 2.66 -19.88 -7.62
C VAL A 73 1.86 -21.05 -7.05
N PRO A 74 1.28 -20.92 -5.83
CA PRO A 74 0.43 -21.97 -5.26
C PRO A 74 -0.73 -22.34 -6.19
N LEU A 75 -1.08 -23.62 -6.22
CA LEU A 75 -2.17 -24.10 -7.07
C LEU A 75 -3.50 -23.40 -6.72
N GLY A 76 -4.17 -22.87 -7.73
CA GLY A 76 -5.43 -22.12 -7.58
C GLY A 76 -5.27 -20.65 -7.22
N ALA A 77 -4.06 -20.18 -6.93
CA ALA A 77 -3.77 -18.76 -6.76
C ALA A 77 -3.34 -18.11 -8.09
N SER A 78 -3.54 -16.80 -8.17
CA SER A 78 -2.96 -15.94 -9.21
C SER A 78 -1.76 -15.20 -8.67
N MET A 79 -0.77 -14.91 -9.53
CA MET A 79 0.32 -14.00 -9.22
C MET A 79 -0.18 -12.56 -9.34
N ALA A 80 0.02 -11.78 -8.29
CA ALA A 80 -0.11 -10.34 -8.29
C ALA A 80 1.28 -9.72 -8.50
N VAL A 81 1.38 -8.74 -9.39
CA VAL A 81 2.64 -8.05 -9.71
C VAL A 81 2.38 -6.56 -9.74
N SER A 82 3.20 -5.78 -9.03
CA SER A 82 3.23 -4.32 -9.13
C SER A 82 4.65 -3.82 -9.25
N THR A 83 4.80 -2.62 -9.84
CA THR A 83 6.11 -1.99 -10.04
C THR A 83 5.99 -0.48 -9.88
N ASP A 84 6.79 0.09 -8.98
CA ASP A 84 6.95 1.52 -8.82
C ASP A 84 8.39 1.96 -8.99
N SER A 85 8.54 3.17 -9.54
CA SER A 85 9.83 3.84 -9.70
C SER A 85 9.90 5.06 -8.80
N PHE A 86 10.94 5.11 -7.97
CA PHE A 86 11.24 6.18 -7.03
C PHE A 86 12.38 7.04 -7.56
N LEU A 87 12.11 8.31 -7.87
CA LEU A 87 13.04 9.25 -8.46
C LEU A 87 13.31 10.42 -7.50
N GLU A 88 14.59 10.74 -7.31
CA GLU A 88 14.98 11.94 -6.57
C GLU A 88 14.40 13.21 -7.21
N GLY A 89 13.86 14.09 -6.41
CA GLY A 89 13.21 15.32 -6.84
C GLY A 89 11.75 15.20 -7.30
N HIS A 90 11.23 13.97 -7.46
CA HIS A 90 9.84 13.70 -7.77
C HIS A 90 9.12 12.97 -6.62
N HIS A 91 9.65 11.83 -6.19
CA HIS A 91 9.03 10.98 -5.15
C HIS A 91 9.66 11.17 -3.77
N PHE A 92 10.87 11.70 -3.73
CA PHE A 92 11.55 12.10 -2.49
C PHE A 92 12.47 13.29 -2.74
N PHE A 93 12.66 14.09 -1.70
CA PHE A 93 13.51 15.27 -1.79
C PHE A 93 15.00 14.89 -1.77
N ALA A 94 15.83 15.70 -2.46
CA ALA A 94 17.27 15.64 -2.25
C ALA A 94 17.60 15.85 -0.78
N GLY A 95 18.42 14.97 -0.20
CA GLY A 95 18.74 14.98 1.22
C GLY A 95 17.84 14.13 2.11
N THR A 96 16.83 13.45 1.56
CA THR A 96 16.09 12.42 2.30
C THR A 96 17.07 11.36 2.81
N PRO A 97 16.99 10.91 4.07
CA PRO A 97 17.85 9.87 4.61
C PRO A 97 17.79 8.60 3.76
N ALA A 98 18.95 8.02 3.48
CA ALA A 98 19.03 6.82 2.64
C ALA A 98 18.20 5.66 3.20
N GLU A 99 18.12 5.52 4.52
CA GLU A 99 17.28 4.54 5.21
C GLU A 99 15.79 4.74 4.89
N ALA A 100 15.31 5.99 4.97
CA ALA A 100 13.93 6.32 4.61
C ALA A 100 13.63 6.02 3.14
N ILE A 101 14.57 6.31 2.22
CA ILE A 101 14.43 5.98 0.79
C ILE A 101 14.29 4.46 0.62
N GLY A 102 15.17 3.66 1.25
CA GLY A 102 15.15 2.21 1.15
C GLY A 102 13.88 1.60 1.71
N TYR A 103 13.41 2.07 2.86
CA TYR A 103 12.17 1.61 3.48
C TYR A 103 10.96 1.94 2.61
N LYS A 104 10.79 3.24 2.27
CA LYS A 104 9.63 3.73 1.54
C LYS A 104 9.52 3.07 0.16
N ALA A 105 10.62 2.92 -0.56
CA ALA A 105 10.62 2.32 -1.89
C ALA A 105 10.04 0.89 -1.90
N LEU A 106 10.27 0.10 -0.86
CA LEU A 106 9.64 -1.22 -0.75
C LEU A 106 8.23 -1.13 -0.18
N ALA A 107 8.00 -0.28 0.82
CA ALA A 107 6.71 -0.16 1.49
C ALA A 107 5.58 0.27 0.54
N VAL A 108 5.83 1.18 -0.40
CA VAL A 108 4.81 1.63 -1.37
C VAL A 108 4.37 0.49 -2.29
N ASN A 109 5.30 -0.31 -2.79
CA ASN A 109 4.99 -1.50 -3.58
C ASN A 109 4.26 -2.58 -2.78
N LEU A 110 4.60 -2.74 -1.50
CA LEU A 110 3.89 -3.63 -0.58
C LEU A 110 2.47 -3.15 -0.32
N SER A 111 2.22 -1.84 -0.35
CA SER A 111 0.87 -1.26 -0.25
C SER A 111 -0.03 -1.75 -1.37
N ASP A 112 0.47 -1.84 -2.61
CA ASP A 112 -0.26 -2.42 -3.75
C ASP A 112 -0.66 -3.88 -3.50
N LEU A 113 0.26 -4.70 -2.96
CA LEU A 113 -0.08 -6.08 -2.62
C LEU A 113 -1.16 -6.14 -1.53
N ALA A 114 -1.07 -5.29 -0.51
CA ALA A 114 -2.09 -5.21 0.54
C ALA A 114 -3.44 -4.75 -0.05
N ALA A 115 -3.44 -3.75 -0.94
CA ALA A 115 -4.61 -3.25 -1.64
C ALA A 115 -5.29 -4.30 -2.55
N MET A 116 -4.53 -5.30 -3.00
CA MET A 116 -5.04 -6.45 -3.76
C MET A 116 -5.40 -7.65 -2.86
N GLY A 117 -5.12 -7.59 -1.55
CA GLY A 117 -5.25 -8.73 -0.65
C GLY A 117 -4.26 -9.85 -0.97
N ALA A 118 -3.14 -9.55 -1.63
CA ALA A 118 -2.13 -10.53 -2.01
C ALA A 118 -1.13 -10.79 -0.87
N GLU A 119 -0.65 -12.05 -0.77
CA GLU A 119 0.43 -12.41 0.15
C GLU A 119 1.78 -12.19 -0.55
N PRO A 120 2.75 -11.48 0.06
CA PRO A 120 4.06 -11.24 -0.54
C PRO A 120 4.83 -12.54 -0.82
N ILE A 121 5.48 -12.64 -1.99
CA ILE A 121 6.35 -13.79 -2.36
C ILE A 121 7.81 -13.35 -2.42
N GLY A 122 8.10 -12.25 -3.09
CA GLY A 122 9.45 -11.75 -3.32
C GLY A 122 9.43 -10.44 -4.09
N PHE A 123 10.59 -9.78 -4.18
CA PHE A 123 10.71 -8.57 -4.97
C PHE A 123 12.04 -8.50 -5.72
N THR A 124 12.07 -7.75 -6.82
CA THR A 124 13.29 -7.37 -7.53
C THR A 124 13.57 -5.88 -7.35
N LEU A 125 14.85 -5.51 -7.41
CA LEU A 125 15.33 -4.14 -7.26
C LEU A 125 16.21 -3.74 -8.45
N ALA A 126 15.79 -2.77 -9.25
CA ALA A 126 16.64 -2.07 -10.20
C ALA A 126 17.09 -0.74 -9.57
N LEU A 127 18.38 -0.63 -9.26
CA LEU A 127 18.96 0.51 -8.56
C LEU A 127 19.95 1.26 -9.46
N THR A 128 19.63 2.53 -9.75
CA THR A 128 20.54 3.41 -10.46
C THR A 128 21.16 4.41 -9.50
N LEU A 129 22.49 4.53 -9.48
CA LEU A 129 23.24 5.37 -8.56
C LEU A 129 24.22 6.27 -9.30
N PRO A 130 24.38 7.56 -8.92
CA PRO A 130 25.42 8.42 -9.50
C PRO A 130 26.84 7.95 -9.11
N LYS A 131 26.99 7.34 -7.95
CA LYS A 131 28.22 6.73 -7.42
C LYS A 131 27.91 5.63 -6.42
N ALA A 132 28.77 4.63 -6.32
CA ALA A 132 28.70 3.61 -5.27
C ALA A 132 29.24 4.19 -3.96
N ASP A 133 28.40 4.93 -3.22
CA ASP A 133 28.73 5.53 -1.92
C ASP A 133 28.42 4.53 -0.81
N PRO A 134 29.43 4.05 -0.05
CA PRO A 134 29.22 3.04 0.98
C PRO A 134 28.29 3.51 2.11
N GLN A 135 28.31 4.79 2.47
CA GLN A 135 27.45 5.33 3.53
C GLN A 135 25.98 5.35 3.06
N PHE A 136 25.74 5.82 1.84
CA PHE A 136 24.40 5.81 1.25
C PHE A 136 23.87 4.36 1.15
N LEU A 137 24.67 3.44 0.61
CA LEU A 137 24.28 2.04 0.44
C LEU A 137 23.98 1.35 1.78
N ALA A 138 24.78 1.59 2.81
CA ALA A 138 24.53 1.02 4.14
C ALA A 138 23.19 1.50 4.71
N GLY A 139 22.88 2.79 4.62
CA GLY A 139 21.60 3.35 5.06
C GLY A 139 20.44 2.83 4.22
N PHE A 140 20.54 2.88 2.89
CA PHE A 140 19.51 2.40 1.98
C PHE A 140 19.13 0.93 2.24
N VAL A 141 20.15 0.07 2.38
CA VAL A 141 19.94 -1.35 2.67
C VAL A 141 19.36 -1.56 4.07
N ALA A 142 19.74 -0.76 5.06
CA ALA A 142 19.14 -0.84 6.39
C ALA A 142 17.62 -0.59 6.34
N GLY A 143 17.18 0.46 5.63
CA GLY A 143 15.75 0.74 5.45
C GLY A 143 15.03 -0.34 4.64
N LEU A 144 15.66 -0.81 3.57
CA LEU A 144 15.10 -1.90 2.75
C LEU A 144 14.90 -3.18 3.56
N LYS A 145 15.89 -3.54 4.42
CA LYS A 145 15.80 -4.68 5.33
C LYS A 145 14.69 -4.49 6.37
N MET A 146 14.58 -3.31 6.94
CA MET A 146 13.54 -3.00 7.93
C MET A 146 12.14 -3.24 7.34
N ALA A 147 11.88 -2.81 6.10
CA ALA A 147 10.62 -3.08 5.42
C ALA A 147 10.46 -4.58 5.09
N ALA A 148 11.49 -5.22 4.53
CA ALA A 148 11.46 -6.62 4.13
C ALA A 148 11.31 -7.61 5.31
N GLU A 149 11.78 -7.24 6.50
CA GLU A 149 11.63 -8.02 7.74
C GLU A 149 10.28 -7.79 8.40
N SER A 150 9.73 -6.55 8.31
CA SER A 150 8.39 -6.23 8.82
C SER A 150 7.28 -6.92 8.02
N TYR A 151 7.51 -7.11 6.72
CA TYR A 151 6.60 -7.78 5.80
C TYR A 151 7.37 -8.90 5.10
N PRO A 152 7.49 -10.09 5.69
CA PRO A 152 8.41 -11.13 5.25
C PRO A 152 8.43 -11.33 3.73
N ILE A 153 9.37 -10.67 3.05
CA ILE A 153 9.51 -10.68 1.59
C ILE A 153 11.00 -10.64 1.22
N PRO A 154 11.54 -11.69 0.56
CA PRO A 154 12.93 -11.71 0.15
C PRO A 154 13.19 -10.90 -1.12
N LEU A 155 14.37 -10.26 -1.20
CA LEU A 155 14.93 -9.80 -2.47
C LEU A 155 15.37 -11.02 -3.28
N ILE A 156 14.82 -11.19 -4.49
CA ILE A 156 15.02 -12.36 -5.33
C ILE A 156 15.86 -12.11 -6.58
N GLY A 157 16.14 -10.83 -6.88
CA GLY A 157 16.92 -10.44 -8.05
C GLY A 157 16.94 -8.94 -8.26
N GLY A 158 17.56 -8.49 -9.35
CA GLY A 158 17.57 -7.07 -9.70
C GLY A 158 18.79 -6.70 -10.53
N ASP A 159 19.02 -5.39 -10.66
CA ASP A 159 20.13 -4.81 -11.42
C ASP A 159 20.67 -3.59 -10.68
N THR A 160 21.95 -3.28 -10.86
CA THR A 160 22.56 -2.07 -10.32
C THR A 160 23.42 -1.38 -11.37
N THR A 161 23.07 -0.16 -11.74
CA THR A 161 23.76 0.58 -12.78
C THR A 161 24.13 2.00 -12.36
N ARG A 162 24.94 2.68 -13.16
CA ARG A 162 25.33 4.07 -12.91
C ARG A 162 24.44 5.05 -13.67
N GLY A 163 23.90 6.04 -12.97
CA GLY A 163 23.07 7.11 -13.51
C GLY A 163 22.48 8.01 -12.43
N PRO A 164 21.49 8.84 -12.74
CA PRO A 164 20.74 9.59 -11.72
C PRO A 164 20.12 8.64 -10.69
N LEU A 165 20.01 9.09 -9.42
CA LEU A 165 19.44 8.26 -8.36
C LEU A 165 18.00 7.89 -8.69
N SER A 166 17.78 6.59 -8.89
CA SER A 166 16.49 5.99 -9.16
C SER A 166 16.40 4.60 -8.53
N VAL A 167 15.27 4.30 -7.92
CA VAL A 167 14.97 3.01 -7.31
C VAL A 167 13.70 2.49 -7.94
N THR A 168 13.77 1.36 -8.63
CA THR A 168 12.59 0.68 -9.17
C THR A 168 12.47 -0.69 -8.50
N ILE A 169 11.32 -0.93 -7.86
CA ILE A 169 11.01 -2.21 -7.21
C ILE A 169 9.83 -2.85 -7.95
N THR A 170 9.95 -4.14 -8.22
CA THR A 170 8.82 -4.96 -8.66
C THR A 170 8.55 -5.99 -7.57
N VAL A 171 7.33 -6.01 -7.04
CA VAL A 171 6.87 -6.99 -6.04
C VAL A 171 6.05 -8.08 -6.70
N PHE A 172 6.19 -9.28 -6.18
CA PHE A 172 5.43 -10.47 -6.57
C PHE A 172 4.67 -10.98 -5.36
N GLY A 173 3.38 -11.22 -5.53
CA GLY A 173 2.52 -11.77 -4.49
C GLY A 173 1.60 -12.85 -5.03
N ALA A 174 0.93 -13.59 -4.14
CA ALA A 174 -0.09 -14.56 -4.49
C ALA A 174 -1.44 -14.17 -3.88
N VAL A 175 -2.51 -14.37 -4.65
CA VAL A 175 -3.87 -14.11 -4.19
C VAL A 175 -4.83 -15.14 -4.78
N LEU A 176 -5.79 -15.63 -3.98
CA LEU A 176 -6.89 -16.42 -4.52
C LEU A 176 -7.80 -15.51 -5.35
N PRO A 177 -8.13 -15.84 -6.61
CA PRO A 177 -8.99 -15.00 -7.48
C PRO A 177 -10.32 -14.65 -6.84
N THR A 178 -10.82 -15.54 -5.96
CA THR A 178 -12.05 -15.34 -5.18
C THR A 178 -11.88 -14.38 -4.00
N GLN A 179 -10.67 -14.05 -3.60
CA GLN A 179 -10.34 -13.15 -2.47
C GLN A 179 -9.62 -11.88 -2.90
N ALA A 180 -9.27 -11.75 -4.17
CA ALA A 180 -8.65 -10.55 -4.70
C ALA A 180 -9.59 -9.34 -4.58
N PHE A 181 -9.08 -8.25 -4.03
CA PHE A 181 -9.79 -6.98 -4.03
C PHE A 181 -9.68 -6.33 -5.41
N ARG A 182 -10.75 -5.70 -5.87
CA ARG A 182 -10.80 -5.08 -7.20
C ARG A 182 -11.50 -3.75 -7.14
N ARG A 183 -11.03 -2.79 -7.91
CA ARG A 183 -11.67 -1.47 -8.04
C ARG A 183 -13.06 -1.54 -8.70
N SER A 184 -13.39 -2.62 -9.40
CA SER A 184 -14.60 -2.76 -10.23
C SER A 184 -15.75 -3.55 -9.57
N ALA A 185 -15.75 -3.73 -8.25
CA ALA A 185 -16.73 -4.59 -7.58
C ALA A 185 -17.59 -3.85 -6.52
N ALA A 186 -17.55 -2.51 -6.46
CA ALA A 186 -18.41 -1.74 -5.58
C ALA A 186 -19.87 -1.74 -6.09
N ASN A 187 -20.81 -1.77 -5.16
CA ASN A 187 -22.24 -1.78 -5.46
C ASN A 187 -22.96 -0.63 -4.74
N PRO A 188 -24.01 -0.05 -5.33
CA PRO A 188 -24.86 0.90 -4.62
C PRO A 188 -25.37 0.31 -3.29
N GLY A 189 -25.25 1.10 -2.24
CA GLY A 189 -25.56 0.67 -0.87
C GLY A 189 -24.36 0.24 -0.05
N ASP A 190 -23.20 -0.03 -0.66
CA ASP A 190 -21.96 -0.32 0.07
C ASP A 190 -21.48 0.93 0.82
N TYR A 191 -20.93 0.75 2.02
CA TYR A 191 -20.26 1.83 2.76
C TYR A 191 -18.86 2.05 2.22
N VAL A 192 -18.47 3.31 2.04
CA VAL A 192 -17.08 3.71 1.76
C VAL A 192 -16.35 3.85 3.09
N CYS A 193 -15.19 3.19 3.19
CA CYS A 193 -14.37 3.21 4.39
C CYS A 193 -12.90 3.50 4.06
N VAL A 194 -12.17 4.05 5.06
CA VAL A 194 -10.70 4.20 5.02
C VAL A 194 -10.08 3.59 6.27
N THR A 195 -8.81 3.21 6.20
CA THR A 195 -8.14 2.45 7.26
C THR A 195 -7.41 3.30 8.29
N GLY A 196 -7.17 4.58 7.99
CA GLY A 196 -6.45 5.45 8.93
C GLY A 196 -6.60 6.94 8.64
N PRO A 197 -5.94 7.76 9.46
CA PRO A 197 -5.95 9.21 9.30
C PRO A 197 -5.23 9.66 8.03
N LEU A 198 -5.82 10.60 7.30
CA LEU A 198 -5.34 11.09 6.01
C LEU A 198 -4.71 12.48 6.09
N GLY A 199 -3.83 12.76 5.13
CA GLY A 199 -3.19 14.04 4.89
C GLY A 199 -1.94 14.29 5.72
N GLY A 200 -1.49 13.30 6.50
CA GLY A 200 -0.26 13.43 7.32
C GLY A 200 0.99 13.57 6.47
N ALA A 201 1.15 12.70 5.49
CA ALA A 201 2.28 12.74 4.57
C ALA A 201 2.26 14.01 3.70
N ALA A 202 1.09 14.41 3.21
CA ALA A 202 0.92 15.64 2.43
C ALA A 202 1.31 16.91 3.23
N LEU A 203 1.04 16.94 4.54
CA LEU A 203 1.53 18.01 5.42
C LEU A 203 3.06 18.03 5.45
N ALA A 204 3.70 16.87 5.61
CA ALA A 204 5.17 16.79 5.62
C ALA A 204 5.78 17.26 4.29
N VAL A 205 5.19 16.90 3.15
CA VAL A 205 5.61 17.41 1.84
C VAL A 205 5.55 18.93 1.81
N LYS A 206 4.42 19.54 2.23
CA LYS A 206 4.26 21.00 2.30
C LYS A 206 5.34 21.63 3.20
N GLU A 207 5.54 21.09 4.40
CA GLU A 207 6.53 21.60 5.37
C GLU A 207 7.96 21.53 4.84
N ARG A 208 8.35 20.41 4.20
CA ARG A 208 9.68 20.26 3.57
C ARG A 208 9.87 21.21 2.39
N MET A 209 8.85 21.41 1.57
CA MET A 209 8.89 22.39 0.48
C MET A 209 9.10 23.82 1.00
N GLU A 210 8.43 24.18 2.08
CA GLU A 210 8.59 25.50 2.72
C GLU A 210 9.98 25.67 3.36
N ALA A 211 10.47 24.65 4.08
CA ALA A 211 11.80 24.63 4.65
C ALA A 211 12.88 24.76 3.57
N ASN A 212 12.76 24.04 2.45
CA ASN A 212 13.71 24.13 1.33
C ASN A 212 13.72 25.53 0.71
N LYS A 213 12.54 26.16 0.50
CA LYS A 213 12.46 27.56 0.03
C LYS A 213 13.12 28.54 0.98
N ALA A 214 12.94 28.34 2.30
CA ALA A 214 13.53 29.14 3.34
C ALA A 214 15.01 28.82 3.62
N LYS A 215 15.58 27.78 3.02
CA LYS A 215 16.90 27.20 3.36
C LYS A 215 17.03 26.87 4.84
N ALA A 216 15.96 26.43 5.45
CA ALA A 216 15.86 26.02 6.84
C ALA A 216 15.99 24.48 6.98
N PRO A 217 16.37 23.98 8.17
CA PRO A 217 16.31 22.55 8.47
C PRO A 217 14.87 22.01 8.29
N TRP A 218 14.77 20.75 7.87
CA TRP A 218 13.47 20.10 7.80
C TRP A 218 12.88 19.89 9.20
N PRO A 219 11.54 19.86 9.31
CA PRO A 219 10.87 19.45 10.53
C PRO A 219 11.29 18.04 10.94
N ASP A 220 11.09 17.75 12.23
CA ASP A 220 11.36 16.43 12.79
C ASP A 220 10.56 15.32 12.08
N ALA A 221 11.23 14.19 11.86
CA ALA A 221 10.65 12.99 11.26
C ALA A 221 10.66 11.80 12.23
N SER A 222 10.60 12.06 13.54
CA SER A 222 10.46 11.02 14.56
C SER A 222 9.06 10.38 14.54
N LEU A 223 8.94 9.22 15.16
CA LEU A 223 7.69 8.46 15.24
C LEU A 223 6.51 9.35 15.70
N GLY A 224 5.42 9.30 14.94
CA GLY A 224 4.20 10.06 15.22
C GLY A 224 4.15 11.45 14.59
N THR A 225 5.20 11.89 13.91
CA THR A 225 5.22 13.17 13.17
C THR A 225 4.76 12.99 11.71
N PRO A 226 4.36 14.07 11.01
CA PRO A 226 4.10 14.04 9.58
C PRO A 226 5.30 13.54 8.76
N GLY A 227 6.52 13.98 9.11
CA GLY A 227 7.75 13.54 8.46
C GLY A 227 7.95 12.02 8.55
N PHE A 228 7.64 11.42 9.70
CA PHE A 228 7.67 9.96 9.84
C PHE A 228 6.63 9.28 8.95
N ALA A 229 5.40 9.77 8.91
CA ALA A 229 4.35 9.21 8.06
C ALA A 229 4.74 9.24 6.57
N LEU A 230 5.40 10.32 6.12
CA LEU A 230 5.90 10.44 4.75
C LEU A 230 7.04 9.45 4.44
N ASP A 231 7.99 9.30 5.37
CA ASP A 231 9.23 8.54 5.15
C ASP A 231 9.06 7.04 5.42
N TYR A 232 8.12 6.66 6.29
CA TYR A 232 7.90 5.29 6.74
C TYR A 232 6.40 4.89 6.67
N PRO A 233 5.80 4.89 5.48
CA PRO A 233 4.40 4.45 5.32
C PRO A 233 4.23 3.00 5.74
N VAL A 234 3.03 2.66 6.23
CA VAL A 234 2.72 1.33 6.77
C VAL A 234 1.76 0.61 5.81
N PRO A 235 2.23 -0.34 4.99
CA PRO A 235 1.37 -1.19 4.18
C PRO A 235 0.33 -1.94 5.04
N ARG A 236 -0.95 -1.82 4.70
CA ARG A 236 -2.06 -2.25 5.55
C ARG A 236 -2.44 -3.73 5.39
N PHE A 237 -1.43 -4.63 5.46
CA PHE A 237 -1.67 -6.08 5.45
C PHE A 237 -2.51 -6.57 6.63
N ASP A 238 -2.38 -5.91 7.79
CA ASP A 238 -3.18 -6.16 8.98
C ASP A 238 -4.68 -6.02 8.70
N VAL A 239 -5.07 -4.94 8.01
CA VAL A 239 -6.46 -4.70 7.60
C VAL A 239 -6.85 -5.63 6.45
N ALA A 240 -5.99 -5.79 5.43
CA ALA A 240 -6.27 -6.65 4.28
C ALA A 240 -6.62 -8.09 4.71
N GLN A 241 -5.90 -8.64 5.69
CA GLN A 241 -6.18 -9.96 6.26
C GLN A 241 -7.55 -10.02 6.94
N ALA A 242 -7.92 -8.99 7.73
CA ALA A 242 -9.24 -8.93 8.37
C ALA A 242 -10.37 -8.76 7.32
N LEU A 243 -10.13 -7.98 6.26
CA LEU A 243 -11.08 -7.76 5.16
C LEU A 243 -11.41 -9.04 4.38
N LYS A 244 -10.42 -9.92 4.17
CA LYS A 244 -10.66 -11.24 3.53
C LYS A 244 -11.68 -12.06 4.31
N SER A 245 -11.60 -12.04 5.64
CA SER A 245 -12.48 -12.84 6.51
C SER A 245 -13.93 -12.38 6.50
N VAL A 246 -14.20 -11.13 6.11
CA VAL A 246 -15.57 -10.59 5.96
C VAL A 246 -15.99 -10.49 4.49
N ASN A 247 -15.27 -11.18 3.57
CA ASN A 247 -15.58 -11.20 2.15
C ASN A 247 -15.60 -9.78 1.52
N CYS A 248 -14.68 -8.92 1.90
CA CYS A 248 -14.44 -7.67 1.17
C CYS A 248 -14.03 -7.98 -0.28
N ARG A 249 -14.48 -7.15 -1.22
CA ARG A 249 -14.20 -7.35 -2.65
C ARG A 249 -13.56 -6.13 -3.29
N VAL A 250 -13.57 -5.00 -2.61
CA VAL A 250 -13.09 -3.72 -3.13
C VAL A 250 -12.15 -3.08 -2.14
N ALA A 251 -10.93 -2.88 -2.58
CA ALA A 251 -9.98 -2.00 -1.92
C ALA A 251 -8.98 -1.46 -2.96
N LEU A 252 -8.38 -0.35 -2.62
CA LEU A 252 -7.17 0.20 -3.23
C LEU A 252 -6.43 1.01 -2.15
N ASP A 253 -5.16 1.26 -2.33
CA ASP A 253 -4.41 2.15 -1.45
C ASP A 253 -4.55 3.63 -1.88
N ILE A 254 -4.33 4.52 -0.92
CA ILE A 254 -4.42 5.97 -1.12
C ILE A 254 -3.01 6.50 -1.33
N SER A 255 -2.60 6.61 -2.59
CA SER A 255 -1.30 7.10 -3.04
C SER A 255 -1.35 8.51 -3.62
N ASP A 256 -2.43 8.84 -4.35
CA ASP A 256 -2.64 10.12 -5.04
C ASP A 256 -3.65 11.02 -4.34
N GLY A 257 -4.15 10.59 -3.18
CA GLY A 257 -5.14 11.26 -2.37
C GLY A 257 -6.55 10.67 -2.51
N LEU A 258 -7.30 10.72 -1.41
CA LEU A 258 -8.61 10.07 -1.29
C LEU A 258 -9.54 10.36 -2.48
N LYS A 259 -9.57 11.61 -2.95
CA LYS A 259 -10.43 12.03 -4.06
C LYS A 259 -10.08 11.30 -5.35
N GLY A 260 -8.81 11.28 -5.74
CA GLY A 260 -8.32 10.63 -6.96
C GLY A 260 -8.49 9.12 -6.90
N ASP A 261 -8.11 8.53 -5.79
CA ASP A 261 -8.11 7.08 -5.62
C ASP A 261 -9.53 6.52 -5.51
N LEU A 262 -10.42 7.15 -4.73
CA LEU A 262 -11.83 6.75 -4.71
C LEU A 262 -12.48 6.89 -6.11
N GLN A 263 -12.08 7.90 -6.90
CA GLN A 263 -12.55 8.08 -8.27
C GLN A 263 -12.27 6.86 -9.15
N HIS A 264 -11.16 6.16 -8.94
CA HIS A 264 -10.85 4.92 -9.67
C HIS A 264 -11.84 3.80 -9.34
N ILE A 265 -12.25 3.66 -8.08
CA ILE A 265 -13.31 2.71 -7.70
C ILE A 265 -14.62 3.08 -8.39
N LEU A 266 -15.03 4.34 -8.30
CA LEU A 266 -16.31 4.80 -8.85
C LEU A 266 -16.40 4.60 -10.35
N THR A 267 -15.34 4.95 -11.08
CA THR A 267 -15.27 4.80 -12.53
C THR A 267 -15.32 3.34 -12.96
N GLN A 268 -14.50 2.47 -12.33
CA GLN A 268 -14.45 1.06 -12.70
C GLN A 268 -15.69 0.27 -12.26
N SER A 269 -16.32 0.67 -11.15
CA SER A 269 -17.57 0.07 -10.66
C SER A 269 -18.81 0.68 -11.28
N LYS A 270 -18.69 1.74 -12.10
CA LYS A 270 -19.79 2.46 -12.74
C LYS A 270 -20.84 2.95 -11.74
N CYS A 271 -20.40 3.54 -10.67
CA CYS A 271 -21.24 4.06 -9.58
C CYS A 271 -20.80 5.46 -9.17
N ALA A 272 -21.51 6.06 -8.24
CA ALA A 272 -21.17 7.32 -7.60
C ALA A 272 -21.00 7.11 -6.09
N ALA A 273 -20.46 8.09 -5.36
CA ALA A 273 -20.39 8.04 -3.92
C ALA A 273 -20.74 9.38 -3.28
N ILE A 274 -21.25 9.30 -2.06
CA ILE A 274 -21.42 10.42 -1.16
C ILE A 274 -20.52 10.18 0.04
N ILE A 275 -19.59 11.09 0.33
CA ILE A 275 -18.77 11.06 1.53
C ILE A 275 -19.12 12.23 2.44
N ASP A 276 -18.96 12.05 3.75
CA ASP A 276 -19.17 13.12 4.73
C ASP A 276 -17.80 13.58 5.24
N TRP A 277 -17.54 14.88 5.10
CA TRP A 277 -16.29 15.47 5.59
C TRP A 277 -16.08 15.25 7.09
N ALA A 278 -17.15 15.27 7.88
CA ALA A 278 -17.09 15.09 9.33
C ALA A 278 -16.61 13.69 9.74
N ASP A 279 -16.84 12.68 8.89
CA ASP A 279 -16.49 11.29 9.15
C ASP A 279 -15.07 10.94 8.67
N ILE A 280 -14.42 11.80 7.86
CA ILE A 280 -13.06 11.55 7.37
C ILE A 280 -12.06 11.68 8.52
N PRO A 281 -11.25 10.64 8.79
CA PRO A 281 -10.23 10.70 9.82
C PRO A 281 -9.05 11.57 9.35
N VAL A 282 -9.01 12.80 9.81
CA VAL A 282 -7.92 13.76 9.51
C VAL A 282 -6.74 13.50 10.43
N ALA A 283 -5.52 13.52 9.89
CA ALA A 283 -4.28 13.36 10.65
C ALA A 283 -4.19 14.35 11.84
N PRO A 284 -3.80 13.88 13.04
CA PRO A 284 -3.76 14.74 14.24
C PRO A 284 -2.93 16.01 14.08
N ALA A 285 -1.82 15.93 13.36
CA ALA A 285 -0.96 17.07 13.09
C ALA A 285 -1.65 18.15 12.25
N LEU A 286 -2.51 17.77 11.29
CA LEU A 286 -3.33 18.73 10.55
C LEU A 286 -4.35 19.45 11.44
N LYS A 287 -5.00 18.70 12.35
CA LYS A 287 -5.97 19.29 13.30
C LYS A 287 -5.33 20.32 14.24
N SER A 288 -4.05 20.14 14.58
CA SER A 288 -3.28 21.05 15.44
C SER A 288 -2.50 22.10 14.65
N SER A 289 -2.51 22.06 13.33
CA SER A 289 -1.82 23.01 12.47
C SER A 289 -2.50 24.40 12.47
N LYS A 290 -1.77 25.41 11.97
CA LYS A 290 -2.34 26.76 11.75
C LYS A 290 -2.95 26.95 10.37
N LEU A 291 -3.14 25.85 9.62
CA LEU A 291 -3.71 25.87 8.29
C LEU A 291 -5.21 26.18 8.34
N SER A 292 -5.71 26.86 7.33
CA SER A 292 -7.15 27.08 7.17
C SER A 292 -7.88 25.76 6.91
N SER A 293 -9.18 25.72 7.21
CA SER A 293 -10.02 24.54 6.93
C SER A 293 -9.98 24.13 5.46
N HIS A 294 -9.83 25.08 4.54
CA HIS A 294 -9.72 24.82 3.10
C HIS A 294 -8.39 24.13 2.76
N GLU A 295 -7.26 24.59 3.32
CA GLU A 295 -5.94 23.97 3.11
C GLU A 295 -5.91 22.56 3.70
N ILE A 296 -6.46 22.35 4.90
CA ILE A 296 -6.56 21.03 5.52
C ILE A 296 -7.37 20.08 4.61
N MET A 297 -8.53 20.54 4.13
CA MET A 297 -9.36 19.73 3.24
C MET A 297 -8.64 19.37 1.95
N LYS A 298 -7.90 20.32 1.37
CA LYS A 298 -7.10 20.05 0.17
C LYS A 298 -6.02 19.00 0.42
N LEU A 299 -5.28 19.08 1.54
CA LEU A 299 -4.24 18.10 1.88
C LEU A 299 -4.81 16.70 2.15
N VAL A 300 -6.02 16.61 2.71
CA VAL A 300 -6.69 15.32 3.00
C VAL A 300 -7.28 14.67 1.75
N LEU A 301 -7.85 15.48 0.85
CA LEU A 301 -8.55 14.96 -0.33
C LEU A 301 -7.65 14.77 -1.54
N GLU A 302 -6.66 15.65 -1.71
CA GLU A 302 -5.81 15.74 -2.91
C GLU A 302 -4.34 15.50 -2.61
N GLY A 303 -3.96 15.35 -1.34
CA GLY A 303 -2.59 15.02 -0.94
C GLY A 303 -2.35 13.52 -0.99
N GLY A 304 -1.24 13.10 -1.58
CA GLY A 304 -0.85 11.70 -1.67
C GLY A 304 0.02 11.21 -0.52
N ASP A 305 0.60 10.04 -0.73
CA ASP A 305 1.57 9.38 0.16
C ASP A 305 1.00 8.86 1.50
N ASP A 306 -0.32 8.76 1.67
CA ASP A 306 -0.91 8.25 2.91
C ASP A 306 -0.79 6.72 3.04
N TYR A 307 -0.86 5.97 1.93
CA TYR A 307 -0.80 4.50 1.86
C TYR A 307 -1.75 3.77 2.83
N GLU A 308 -2.84 4.42 3.17
CA GLU A 308 -4.00 3.80 3.80
C GLU A 308 -4.87 3.13 2.73
N LEU A 309 -5.77 2.22 3.09
CA LEU A 309 -6.71 1.64 2.12
C LEU A 309 -8.01 2.44 2.10
N CYS A 310 -8.51 2.70 0.88
CA CYS A 310 -9.90 3.04 0.61
C CYS A 310 -10.61 1.78 0.13
N LEU A 311 -11.76 1.45 0.72
CA LEU A 311 -12.46 0.21 0.48
C LEU A 311 -13.98 0.37 0.53
N THR A 312 -14.72 -0.60 -0.02
CA THR A 312 -16.16 -0.65 0.16
C THR A 312 -16.62 -1.96 0.79
N LEU A 313 -17.61 -1.88 1.66
CA LEU A 313 -18.23 -3.02 2.32
C LEU A 313 -19.76 -2.92 2.23
N SER A 314 -20.42 -4.02 1.89
CA SER A 314 -21.87 -4.10 2.09
C SER A 314 -22.22 -3.87 3.56
N PRO A 315 -23.41 -3.36 3.90
CA PRO A 315 -23.82 -3.17 5.29
C PRO A 315 -23.61 -4.42 6.15
N LYS A 316 -23.94 -5.60 5.61
CA LYS A 316 -23.75 -6.90 6.28
C LYS A 316 -22.26 -7.18 6.59
N ASN A 317 -21.37 -6.93 5.62
CA ASN A 317 -19.95 -7.19 5.78
C ASN A 317 -19.30 -6.14 6.69
N TYR A 318 -19.81 -4.92 6.69
CA TYR A 318 -19.39 -3.86 7.62
C TYR A 318 -19.72 -4.23 9.06
N GLU A 319 -20.94 -4.69 9.34
CA GLU A 319 -21.31 -5.19 10.68
C GLU A 319 -20.45 -6.38 11.12
N ALA A 320 -20.15 -7.31 10.20
CA ALA A 320 -19.22 -8.40 10.47
C ALA A 320 -17.80 -7.88 10.80
N TYR A 321 -17.33 -6.84 10.12
CA TYR A 321 -16.04 -6.22 10.42
C TYR A 321 -16.05 -5.51 11.77
N LEU A 322 -17.12 -4.81 12.15
CA LEU A 322 -17.27 -4.21 13.48
C LEU A 322 -17.15 -5.26 14.59
N ALA A 323 -17.72 -6.46 14.37
CA ALA A 323 -17.57 -7.57 15.29
C ALA A 323 -16.11 -8.08 15.40
N LEU A 324 -15.32 -7.99 14.33
CA LEU A 324 -13.87 -8.27 14.38
C LEU A 324 -13.10 -7.16 15.11
N MET A 325 -13.45 -5.88 14.87
CA MET A 325 -12.85 -4.75 15.59
C MET A 325 -13.06 -4.89 17.12
N ALA A 326 -14.24 -5.31 17.54
CA ALA A 326 -14.52 -5.60 18.96
C ALA A 326 -13.64 -6.73 19.55
N LYS A 327 -13.01 -7.55 18.69
CA LYS A 327 -12.06 -8.62 19.05
C LYS A 327 -10.59 -8.25 18.78
N GLY A 328 -10.32 -6.98 18.47
CA GLY A 328 -8.96 -6.45 18.28
C GLY A 328 -8.50 -6.33 16.82
N ALA A 329 -9.37 -6.54 15.83
CA ALA A 329 -9.01 -6.23 14.44
C ALA A 329 -8.74 -4.72 14.26
N PRO A 330 -7.92 -4.31 13.29
CA PRO A 330 -7.60 -2.92 13.03
C PRO A 330 -8.84 -2.07 12.77
N LYS A 331 -8.78 -0.81 13.15
CA LYS A 331 -9.89 0.12 12.98
C LYS A 331 -10.03 0.53 11.51
N ILE A 332 -11.30 0.59 11.03
CA ILE A 332 -11.68 1.27 9.80
C ILE A 332 -12.68 2.38 10.12
N TYR A 333 -12.75 3.39 9.27
CA TYR A 333 -13.61 4.56 9.42
C TYR A 333 -14.57 4.58 8.24
N LYS A 334 -15.87 4.47 8.53
CA LYS A 334 -16.91 4.67 7.52
C LYS A 334 -16.99 6.19 7.24
N ILE A 335 -16.76 6.57 5.99
CA ILE A 335 -16.73 7.97 5.55
C ILE A 335 -17.86 8.31 4.59
N GLY A 336 -18.66 7.33 4.14
CA GLY A 336 -19.70 7.59 3.17
C GLY A 336 -20.36 6.31 2.66
N GLN A 337 -21.02 6.46 1.50
CA GLN A 337 -21.77 5.37 0.86
C GLN A 337 -21.70 5.44 -0.66
N ILE A 338 -21.63 4.28 -1.30
CA ILE A 338 -21.78 4.12 -2.74
C ILE A 338 -23.27 4.28 -3.11
N VAL A 339 -23.55 5.07 -4.14
CA VAL A 339 -24.90 5.33 -4.66
C VAL A 339 -24.98 5.00 -6.15
N ALA A 340 -26.19 4.85 -6.66
CA ALA A 340 -26.41 4.66 -8.07
C ALA A 340 -25.96 5.91 -8.87
N PRO A 341 -25.43 5.75 -10.09
CA PRO A 341 -24.92 6.85 -10.89
C PRO A 341 -25.99 7.90 -11.24
N ASP A 342 -27.27 7.47 -11.29
CA ASP A 342 -28.41 8.34 -11.59
C ASP A 342 -29.00 9.04 -10.35
N THR A 343 -28.37 8.90 -9.20
CA THR A 343 -28.83 9.55 -7.97
C THR A 343 -28.66 11.06 -8.14
N ALA A 344 -29.73 11.73 -8.57
CA ALA A 344 -29.76 13.19 -8.73
C ALA A 344 -29.76 13.83 -7.33
N LEU A 345 -28.59 14.24 -6.86
CA LEU A 345 -28.41 14.85 -5.54
C LEU A 345 -28.58 16.38 -5.59
N ASP A 346 -28.48 16.98 -6.76
CA ASP A 346 -28.73 18.43 -6.95
C ASP A 346 -29.56 18.68 -8.20
N LYS A 347 -30.70 19.33 -8.02
CA LYS A 347 -31.59 19.79 -9.11
C LYS A 347 -31.05 21.03 -9.85
N SER A 348 -30.00 21.67 -9.34
CA SER A 348 -29.39 22.87 -9.87
C SER A 348 -28.17 22.63 -10.77
N SER A 349 -27.54 21.42 -10.74
CA SER A 349 -26.40 21.14 -11.57
C SER A 349 -26.81 20.83 -13.02
N THR A 350 -26.32 21.64 -13.95
CA THR A 350 -26.39 21.42 -15.39
C THR A 350 -25.42 20.36 -15.91
N LEU A 351 -24.92 19.52 -15.01
CA LEU A 351 -23.96 18.47 -15.35
C LEU A 351 -24.64 17.36 -16.17
N ASN A 352 -24.00 17.00 -17.27
CA ASN A 352 -24.47 15.97 -18.18
C ASN A 352 -24.69 14.66 -17.44
N LYS A 353 -25.91 14.14 -17.45
CA LYS A 353 -26.35 12.89 -16.80
C LYS A 353 -25.65 11.62 -17.29
N SER A 354 -24.60 11.72 -18.11
CA SER A 354 -23.92 10.58 -18.76
C SER A 354 -22.53 10.24 -18.17
N GLU A 355 -22.03 10.99 -17.19
CA GLU A 355 -20.70 10.75 -16.65
C GLU A 355 -20.75 9.87 -15.40
N LEU A 356 -20.27 8.64 -15.58
CA LEU A 356 -20.03 7.66 -14.53
C LEU A 356 -18.90 8.15 -13.61
N GLY A 357 -19.04 7.92 -12.30
CA GLY A 357 -17.96 8.17 -11.38
C GLY A 357 -18.06 9.46 -10.55
N HIS A 358 -19.24 10.02 -10.38
CA HIS A 358 -19.40 11.24 -9.56
C HIS A 358 -19.07 10.99 -8.08
N LEU A 359 -18.29 11.88 -7.50
CA LEU A 359 -17.98 11.94 -6.08
C LEU A 359 -18.56 13.21 -5.46
N TYR A 360 -19.46 13.03 -4.53
CA TYR A 360 -20.10 14.12 -3.80
C TYR A 360 -19.62 14.15 -2.35
N MET A 361 -19.47 15.34 -1.80
CA MET A 361 -19.11 15.55 -0.40
C MET A 361 -20.15 16.38 0.32
N VAL A 362 -20.59 15.90 1.48
CA VAL A 362 -21.39 16.66 2.44
C VAL A 362 -20.47 17.45 3.36
N LYS A 363 -20.71 18.74 3.50
CA LYS A 363 -20.04 19.60 4.46
C LYS A 363 -20.96 20.76 4.86
N ASP A 364 -21.10 21.02 6.16
CA ASP A 364 -21.86 22.16 6.72
C ASP A 364 -23.27 22.31 6.10
N GLU A 365 -24.04 21.23 6.02
CA GLU A 365 -25.38 21.17 5.38
C GLU A 365 -25.36 21.37 3.86
N GLY A 366 -24.20 21.52 3.21
CA GLY A 366 -24.05 21.68 1.78
C GLY A 366 -23.63 20.40 1.07
N PHE A 367 -24.12 20.22 -0.16
CA PHE A 367 -23.72 19.17 -1.09
C PHE A 367 -22.79 19.76 -2.15
N ASN A 368 -21.58 19.21 -2.29
CA ASN A 368 -20.61 19.67 -3.27
C ASN A 368 -20.18 18.50 -4.16
N ASP A 369 -20.22 18.68 -5.46
CA ASP A 369 -19.56 17.78 -6.40
C ASP A 369 -18.07 18.09 -6.36
N ILE A 370 -17.27 17.08 -5.95
CA ILE A 370 -15.82 17.16 -5.86
C ILE A 370 -15.13 16.19 -6.83
N THR A 371 -15.87 15.68 -7.81
CA THR A 371 -15.36 14.77 -8.85
C THR A 371 -14.07 15.34 -9.48
N GLY A 372 -13.07 14.50 -9.69
CA GLY A 372 -11.82 14.91 -10.31
C GLY A 372 -10.63 14.05 -9.89
N SER A 373 -9.48 14.30 -10.52
CA SER A 373 -8.22 13.61 -10.23
C SER A 373 -7.62 14.04 -8.89
N GLY A 374 -6.82 13.17 -8.29
CA GLY A 374 -5.87 13.49 -7.23
C GLY A 374 -4.60 14.14 -7.77
N PHE A 375 -3.46 13.83 -7.16
CA PHE A 375 -2.14 14.26 -7.63
C PHE A 375 -1.84 13.74 -9.04
N SER A 376 -1.15 14.52 -9.86
CA SER A 376 -0.72 14.11 -11.21
C SER A 376 0.77 14.40 -11.40
N HIS A 377 1.48 13.43 -11.99
CA HIS A 377 2.90 13.55 -12.34
C HIS A 377 3.13 14.37 -13.63
N PHE A 378 2.10 14.62 -14.44
CA PHE A 378 2.18 15.30 -15.75
C PHE A 378 1.13 16.38 -15.88
#